data_63aa089d09d318e7665823b8d930564e
#
_entry.id   63aa089d09d318e7665823b8d930564e
#
_cell.length_a   1.000
_cell.length_b   1.000
_cell.length_c   1.000
_cell.angle_alpha   90.00
_cell.angle_beta   90.00
_cell.angle_gamma   90.00
#
_symmetry.space_group_name_H-M   'P 1'
#
loop_
_entity.id
_entity.type
_entity.pdbx_description
1 polymer ?
#
loop_
_entity_poly.entity_id
_entity_poly.type
_entity_poly.pdbx_seq_one_letter_code
_entity_poly.pdbx_strand_id
1 'polypeptide(L)'
;MQKIILVDTDSTLASVRYIANELNRKCDLTVAERFNSGLDVQEGISLDFPEVVVAYKNNAIFSCITDIDNNTIGITMDEYYNSNIIYLSVAELINVPDHKLTNCLIVWIDSDKLSCSTEDISIASNMEKIIHNCEYLYFLKNELDTAITTICRYIDGDIEERQNILNENS
;
A
#
# COMPACT_ATOMS: atom_id res chain seq x y z
N MET A 1 -14.71 0.13 7.16
CA MET A 1 -13.80 1.29 7.09
C MET A 1 -13.00 1.25 5.80
N GLN A 2 -12.70 2.41 5.24
CA GLN A 2 -11.88 2.52 4.03
C GLN A 2 -10.45 2.03 4.31
N LYS A 3 -9.91 1.23 3.40
CA LYS A 3 -8.54 0.73 3.50
C LYS A 3 -7.54 1.82 3.15
N ILE A 4 -6.47 1.91 3.91
CA ILE A 4 -5.37 2.85 3.68
C ILE A 4 -4.18 2.08 3.14
N ILE A 5 -3.68 2.48 1.98
CA ILE A 5 -2.50 1.89 1.37
C ILE A 5 -1.39 2.94 1.35
N LEU A 6 -0.34 2.69 2.11
CA LEU A 6 0.83 3.55 2.16
C LEU A 6 1.84 3.09 1.12
N VAL A 7 2.26 3.96 0.24
CA VAL A 7 3.20 3.63 -0.84
C VAL A 7 4.48 4.41 -0.67
N ASP A 8 5.61 3.71 -0.65
CA ASP A 8 6.93 4.31 -0.51
C ASP A 8 7.71 4.17 -1.81
N THR A 9 8.31 5.27 -2.26
CA THR A 9 9.23 5.22 -3.40
C THR A 9 10.58 4.61 -3.03
N ASP A 10 10.89 4.54 -1.73
CA ASP A 10 12.07 3.84 -1.21
C ASP A 10 11.73 2.36 -0.96
N SER A 11 12.49 1.47 -1.59
CA SER A 11 12.30 0.03 -1.50
C SER A 11 12.47 -0.55 -0.10
N THR A 12 13.13 0.17 0.82
CA THR A 12 13.28 -0.26 2.21
C THR A 12 11.98 -0.15 3.01
N LEU A 13 11.02 0.65 2.53
CA LEU A 13 9.73 0.88 3.18
C LEU A 13 9.83 1.49 4.58
N ALA A 14 10.96 2.12 4.91
CA ALA A 14 11.20 2.65 6.25
C ALA A 14 10.20 3.75 6.64
N SER A 15 9.91 4.66 5.73
CA SER A 15 8.99 5.78 5.98
C SER A 15 7.56 5.32 6.18
N VAL A 16 7.05 4.47 5.30
CA VAL A 16 5.68 3.97 5.41
C VAL A 16 5.50 3.01 6.58
N ARG A 17 6.54 2.26 6.93
CA ARG A 17 6.52 1.43 8.14
C ARG A 17 6.39 2.29 9.41
N TYR A 18 7.13 3.39 9.47
CA TYR A 18 7.02 4.36 10.55
C TYR A 18 5.60 4.92 10.66
N ILE A 19 5.03 5.37 9.54
CA ILE A 19 3.66 5.90 9.51
C ILE A 19 2.66 4.82 9.96
N ALA A 20 2.78 3.60 9.44
CA ALA A 20 1.87 2.50 9.79
C ALA A 20 1.90 2.21 11.30
N ASN A 21 3.08 2.15 11.89
CA ASN A 21 3.23 1.90 13.33
C ASN A 21 2.63 3.04 14.17
N GLU A 22 2.81 4.29 13.75
CA GLU A 22 2.23 5.43 14.44
C GLU A 22 0.69 5.45 14.34
N LEU A 23 0.14 5.12 13.18
CA LEU A 23 -1.32 5.02 13.01
C LEU A 23 -1.91 3.86 13.82
N ASN A 24 -1.22 2.73 13.87
CA ASN A 24 -1.63 1.61 14.72
C ASN A 24 -1.73 2.04 16.19
N ARG A 25 -0.73 2.77 16.67
CA ARG A 25 -0.67 3.24 18.05
C ARG A 25 -1.71 4.33 18.36
N LYS A 26 -1.89 5.29 17.44
CA LYS A 26 -2.73 6.47 17.68
C LYS A 26 -4.20 6.26 17.36
N CYS A 27 -4.50 5.45 16.37
CA CYS A 27 -5.84 5.35 15.78
C CYS A 27 -6.48 3.98 15.95
N ASP A 28 -5.84 3.06 16.66
CA ASP A 28 -6.32 1.69 16.85
C ASP A 28 -6.64 0.97 15.53
N LEU A 29 -5.82 1.20 14.52
CA LEU A 29 -5.94 0.58 13.21
C LEU A 29 -5.01 -0.61 13.08
N THR A 30 -5.52 -1.69 12.50
CA THR A 30 -4.71 -2.89 12.25
C THR A 30 -3.83 -2.72 11.02
N VAL A 31 -2.56 -3.09 11.16
CA VAL A 31 -1.58 -3.06 10.07
C VAL A 31 -1.37 -4.47 9.54
N ALA A 32 -1.39 -4.63 8.23
CA ALA A 32 -1.15 -5.92 7.60
C ALA A 32 0.26 -6.41 7.92
N GLU A 33 0.36 -7.64 8.40
CA GLU A 33 1.63 -8.29 8.61
C GLU A 33 2.25 -8.65 7.26
N ARG A 34 3.49 -8.25 7.06
CA ARG A 34 4.25 -8.58 5.86
C ARG A 34 5.22 -9.71 6.13
N PHE A 35 5.44 -10.54 5.12
CA PHE A 35 6.54 -11.51 5.15
C PHE A 35 7.68 -10.99 4.28
N ASN A 36 8.90 -11.41 4.61
CA ASN A 36 10.09 -11.04 3.85
C ASN A 36 10.06 -11.75 2.50
N SER A 37 9.96 -10.97 1.44
CA SER A 37 9.96 -11.47 0.07
C SER A 37 11.21 -12.32 -0.21
N GLY A 38 11.03 -13.42 -0.88
CA GLY A 38 12.11 -14.24 -1.42
C GLY A 38 12.43 -15.51 -0.65
N LEU A 39 12.26 -15.52 0.68
CA LEU A 39 12.50 -16.71 1.50
C LEU A 39 11.23 -17.45 1.89
N ASP A 40 10.12 -16.71 1.99
CA ASP A 40 8.84 -17.23 2.49
C ASP A 40 7.85 -17.55 1.36
N VAL A 41 8.17 -17.14 0.13
CA VAL A 41 7.31 -17.38 -1.03
C VAL A 41 7.93 -18.44 -1.91
N GLN A 42 7.25 -19.55 -2.08
CA GLN A 42 7.56 -20.51 -3.12
C GLN A 42 6.54 -20.38 -4.24
N GLU A 43 6.99 -20.48 -5.48
CA GLU A 43 6.09 -20.59 -6.62
C GLU A 43 5.20 -21.80 -6.43
N GLY A 44 3.97 -21.55 -6.00
CA GLY A 44 2.97 -22.58 -5.87
C GLY A 44 2.37 -22.91 -7.23
N ILE A 45 1.78 -24.08 -7.33
CA ILE A 45 0.93 -24.44 -8.45
C ILE A 45 -0.20 -23.41 -8.48
N SER A 46 -0.38 -22.74 -9.63
CA SER A 46 -1.51 -21.84 -9.81
C SER A 46 -2.79 -22.66 -9.63
N LEU A 47 -3.49 -22.43 -8.54
CA LEU A 47 -4.85 -22.90 -8.38
C LEU A 47 -5.70 -22.20 -9.46
N ASP A 48 -6.94 -22.64 -9.65
CA ASP A 48 -7.86 -22.15 -10.70
C ASP A 48 -8.05 -20.63 -10.76
N PHE A 49 -7.36 -19.90 -9.89
CA PHE A 49 -7.35 -18.44 -9.85
C PHE A 49 -5.93 -17.94 -10.09
N PRO A 50 -5.68 -17.23 -11.21
CA PRO A 50 -4.36 -16.68 -11.50
C PRO A 50 -3.86 -15.65 -10.47
N GLU A 51 -4.71 -15.28 -9.52
CA GLU A 51 -4.43 -14.30 -8.49
C GLU A 51 -3.87 -14.90 -7.20
N VAL A 52 -3.74 -16.21 -7.12
CA VAL A 52 -3.36 -16.89 -5.87
C VAL A 52 -2.00 -17.56 -6.02
N VAL A 53 -1.04 -17.08 -5.28
CA VAL A 53 0.25 -17.76 -5.05
C VAL A 53 0.31 -18.20 -3.59
N VAL A 54 0.90 -19.34 -3.36
CA VAL A 54 1.02 -19.90 -2.03
C VAL A 54 2.35 -19.47 -1.43
N ALA A 55 2.28 -18.82 -0.28
CA ALA A 55 3.45 -18.47 0.51
C ALA A 55 3.56 -19.38 1.73
N TYR A 56 4.78 -19.64 2.14
CA TYR A 56 5.07 -20.39 3.35
C TYR A 56 5.71 -19.46 4.38
N LYS A 57 5.14 -19.41 5.56
CA LYS A 57 5.70 -18.68 6.69
C LYS A 57 5.51 -19.52 7.95
N ASN A 58 6.59 -19.80 8.67
CA ASN A 58 6.56 -20.60 9.90
C ASN A 58 5.82 -21.94 9.74
N ASN A 59 6.07 -22.63 8.63
CA ASN A 59 5.43 -23.90 8.26
C ASN A 59 3.92 -23.83 7.99
N ALA A 60 3.34 -22.63 7.94
CA ALA A 60 1.96 -22.42 7.54
C ALA A 60 1.90 -21.99 6.07
N ILE A 61 0.83 -22.37 5.40
CA ILE A 61 0.61 -22.05 3.98
C ILE A 61 -0.40 -20.93 3.89
N PHE A 62 -0.06 -19.87 3.15
CA PHE A 62 -0.92 -18.71 2.97
C PHE A 62 -1.10 -18.39 1.50
N SER A 63 -2.31 -17.98 1.14
CA SER A 63 -2.59 -17.43 -0.18
C SER A 63 -2.18 -15.96 -0.24
N CYS A 64 -1.41 -15.58 -1.25
CA CYS A 64 -0.89 -14.23 -1.42
C CYS A 64 -1.58 -13.50 -2.55
N ILE A 65 -1.54 -12.17 -2.49
CA ILE A 65 -2.01 -11.33 -3.58
C ILE A 65 -0.97 -11.34 -4.68
N THR A 66 -1.42 -11.59 -5.89
CA THR A 66 -0.56 -11.59 -7.08
C THR A 66 -1.24 -10.85 -8.23
N ASP A 67 -0.44 -10.48 -9.22
CA ASP A 67 -0.95 -10.06 -10.52
C ASP A 67 -1.12 -11.26 -11.47
N ILE A 68 -1.48 -10.98 -12.72
CA ILE A 68 -1.68 -11.99 -13.78
C ILE A 68 -0.40 -12.80 -14.06
N ASP A 69 0.77 -12.18 -13.89
CA ASP A 69 2.07 -12.82 -14.12
C ASP A 69 2.61 -13.53 -12.87
N ASN A 70 1.79 -13.68 -11.83
CA ASN A 70 2.13 -14.30 -10.55
C ASN A 70 3.21 -13.55 -9.75
N ASN A 71 3.36 -12.25 -9.98
CA ASN A 71 4.22 -11.40 -9.14
C ASN A 71 3.53 -11.17 -7.80
N THR A 72 4.20 -11.51 -6.73
CA THR A 72 3.65 -11.52 -5.39
C THR A 72 3.96 -10.22 -4.65
N ILE A 73 2.96 -9.69 -3.94
CA ILE A 73 3.21 -8.69 -2.91
C ILE A 73 3.43 -9.42 -1.57
N GLY A 74 4.22 -8.83 -0.67
CA GLY A 74 4.59 -9.45 0.59
C GLY A 74 3.48 -9.50 1.64
N ILE A 75 2.24 -9.70 1.24
CA ILE A 75 1.04 -9.69 2.10
C ILE A 75 0.13 -10.82 1.66
N THR A 76 -0.41 -11.58 2.61
CA THR A 76 -1.39 -12.61 2.30
C THR A 76 -2.75 -11.98 2.00
N MET A 77 -3.61 -12.72 1.30
CA MET A 77 -4.98 -12.28 1.02
C MET A 77 -5.77 -12.04 2.31
N ASP A 78 -5.60 -12.90 3.31
CA ASP A 78 -6.22 -12.74 4.62
C ASP A 78 -5.83 -11.42 5.27
N GLU A 79 -4.54 -11.12 5.32
CA GLU A 79 -4.03 -9.86 5.88
C GLU A 79 -4.54 -8.66 5.09
N TYR A 80 -4.61 -8.78 3.76
CA TYR A 80 -5.12 -7.72 2.91
C TYR A 80 -6.58 -7.39 3.23
N TYR A 81 -7.45 -8.40 3.35
CA TYR A 81 -8.87 -8.17 3.59
C TYR A 81 -9.18 -7.77 5.03
N ASN A 82 -8.41 -8.25 5.99
CA ASN A 82 -8.70 -8.05 7.41
C ASN A 82 -7.97 -6.88 8.05
N SER A 83 -7.03 -6.26 7.35
CA SER A 83 -6.25 -5.14 7.88
C SER A 83 -6.75 -3.80 7.37
N ASN A 84 -6.62 -2.77 8.19
CA ASN A 84 -7.00 -1.40 7.84
C ASN A 84 -5.89 -0.71 7.04
N ILE A 85 -4.64 -1.01 7.35
CA ILE A 85 -3.47 -0.36 6.78
C ILE A 85 -2.57 -1.40 6.13
N ILE A 86 -2.14 -1.07 4.91
CA ILE A 86 -1.17 -1.85 4.15
C ILE A 86 -0.07 -0.90 3.70
N TYR A 87 1.18 -1.33 3.71
CA TYR A 87 2.25 -0.53 3.14
C TYR A 87 3.02 -1.32 2.09
N LEU A 88 3.30 -0.66 0.96
CA LEU A 88 3.84 -1.26 -0.24
C LEU A 88 4.96 -0.41 -0.82
N SER A 89 5.84 -1.05 -1.59
CA SER A 89 6.72 -0.34 -2.52
C SER A 89 5.96 0.02 -3.79
N VAL A 90 6.53 0.92 -4.59
CA VAL A 90 5.99 1.28 -5.91
C VAL A 90 5.89 0.06 -6.81
N ALA A 91 6.91 -0.80 -6.80
CA ALA A 91 6.92 -2.02 -7.59
C ALA A 91 5.79 -2.99 -7.19
N GLU A 92 5.50 -3.09 -5.91
CA GLU A 92 4.40 -3.92 -5.41
C GLU A 92 3.03 -3.35 -5.77
N LEU A 93 2.90 -2.01 -5.79
CA LEU A 93 1.64 -1.37 -6.14
C LEU A 93 1.22 -1.70 -7.58
N ILE A 94 2.16 -1.80 -8.50
CA ILE A 94 1.89 -2.23 -9.88
C ILE A 94 1.20 -3.60 -9.90
N ASN A 95 1.55 -4.47 -8.99
CA ASN A 95 1.05 -5.83 -8.93
C ASN A 95 -0.31 -5.96 -8.25
N VAL A 96 -0.83 -4.89 -7.65
CA VAL A 96 -2.17 -4.90 -7.07
C VAL A 96 -3.20 -4.70 -8.19
N PRO A 97 -4.13 -5.63 -8.39
CA PRO A 97 -5.18 -5.46 -9.40
C PRO A 97 -6.05 -4.22 -9.13
N ASP A 98 -6.48 -3.54 -10.18
CA ASP A 98 -7.25 -2.30 -10.08
C ASP A 98 -8.51 -2.44 -9.23
N HIS A 99 -9.21 -3.57 -9.33
CA HIS A 99 -10.42 -3.82 -8.56
C HIS A 99 -10.19 -3.89 -7.06
N LYS A 100 -8.97 -4.18 -6.63
CA LYS A 100 -8.60 -4.19 -5.20
C LYS A 100 -8.26 -2.80 -4.67
N LEU A 101 -8.06 -1.82 -5.55
CA LEU A 101 -7.77 -0.45 -5.16
C LEU A 101 -9.03 0.41 -5.00
N THR A 102 -10.18 -0.08 -5.45
CA THR A 102 -11.44 0.65 -5.38
C THR A 102 -11.79 0.98 -3.93
N ASN A 103 -12.13 2.24 -3.67
CA ASN A 103 -12.47 2.76 -2.34
C ASN A 103 -11.31 2.77 -1.34
N CYS A 104 -10.06 2.64 -1.80
CA CYS A 104 -8.91 2.80 -0.94
C CYS A 104 -8.47 4.27 -0.88
N LEU A 105 -7.84 4.63 0.24
CA LEU A 105 -7.05 5.85 0.32
C LEU A 105 -5.59 5.48 0.09
N ILE A 106 -4.99 6.04 -0.94
CA ILE A 106 -3.57 5.86 -1.22
C ILE A 106 -2.80 7.03 -0.62
N VAL A 107 -1.81 6.75 0.21
CA VAL A 107 -0.89 7.76 0.72
C VAL A 107 0.48 7.50 0.13
N TRP A 108 0.91 8.41 -0.73
CA TRP A 108 2.17 8.30 -1.46
C TRP A 108 3.26 9.09 -0.73
N ILE A 109 4.32 8.41 -0.36
CA ILE A 109 5.47 9.03 0.28
C ILE A 109 6.64 9.02 -0.71
N ASP A 110 7.04 10.20 -1.14
CA ASP A 110 8.08 10.38 -2.13
C ASP A 110 9.42 10.74 -1.47
N SER A 111 10.48 10.09 -1.91
CA SER A 111 11.82 10.53 -1.57
C SER A 111 12.17 11.79 -2.36
N ASP A 112 12.99 12.68 -1.77
CA ASP A 112 13.28 14.03 -2.26
C ASP A 112 13.87 14.11 -3.67
N LYS A 113 14.12 12.98 -4.29
CA LYS A 113 14.64 12.94 -5.65
C LYS A 113 13.93 11.88 -6.45
N LEU A 114 13.09 12.31 -7.36
CA LEU A 114 12.71 11.51 -8.50
C LEU A 114 13.98 11.29 -9.32
N SER A 115 14.60 10.14 -9.18
CA SER A 115 15.71 9.77 -10.02
C SER A 115 15.18 9.38 -11.41
N CYS A 116 15.88 9.81 -12.41
CA CYS A 116 15.50 9.76 -13.82
C CYS A 116 15.33 8.33 -14.36
N SER A 117 14.51 8.21 -15.35
CA SER A 117 14.40 7.17 -16.38
C SER A 117 13.38 6.06 -16.14
N THR A 118 13.77 4.88 -15.70
CA THR A 118 12.85 3.72 -15.60
C THR A 118 11.92 3.81 -14.39
N GLU A 119 12.37 4.44 -13.32
CA GLU A 119 11.54 4.69 -12.14
C GLU A 119 10.45 5.71 -12.44
N ASP A 120 10.77 6.75 -13.24
CA ASP A 120 9.80 7.78 -13.62
C ASP A 120 8.62 7.20 -14.40
N ILE A 121 8.87 6.26 -15.30
CA ILE A 121 7.82 5.59 -16.08
C ILE A 121 6.93 4.75 -15.16
N SER A 122 7.54 4.01 -14.24
CA SER A 122 6.82 3.20 -13.27
C SER A 122 5.98 4.05 -12.34
N ILE A 123 6.54 5.15 -11.84
CA ILE A 123 5.84 6.11 -10.98
C ILE A 123 4.67 6.74 -11.74
N ALA A 124 4.88 7.19 -12.97
CA ALA A 124 3.82 7.79 -13.78
C ALA A 124 2.68 6.82 -14.05
N SER A 125 2.98 5.57 -14.37
CA SER A 125 1.98 4.52 -14.60
C SER A 125 1.17 4.23 -13.33
N ASN A 126 1.83 4.17 -12.18
CA ASN A 126 1.16 3.98 -10.89
C ASN A 126 0.30 5.17 -10.50
N MET A 127 0.78 6.39 -10.73
CA MET A 127 0.00 7.59 -10.44
C MET A 127 -1.26 7.66 -11.30
N GLU A 128 -1.19 7.29 -12.57
CA GLU A 128 -2.35 7.20 -13.44
C GLU A 128 -3.37 6.18 -12.89
N LYS A 129 -2.91 5.00 -12.48
CA LYS A 129 -3.73 3.97 -11.86
C LYS A 129 -4.42 4.48 -10.58
N ILE A 130 -3.70 5.19 -9.72
CA ILE A 130 -4.21 5.77 -8.48
C ILE A 130 -5.28 6.81 -8.78
N ILE A 131 -5.00 7.76 -9.67
CA ILE A 131 -5.92 8.85 -10.00
C ILE A 131 -7.26 8.34 -10.52
N HIS A 132 -7.27 7.24 -11.28
CA HIS A 132 -8.48 6.68 -11.85
C HIS A 132 -9.30 5.84 -10.87
N ASN A 133 -8.69 5.25 -9.86
CA ASN A 133 -9.32 4.20 -9.04
C ASN A 133 -9.57 4.57 -7.58
N CYS A 134 -8.89 5.58 -7.04
CA CYS A 134 -8.93 5.85 -5.60
C CYS A 134 -8.67 7.32 -5.25
N GLU A 135 -8.97 7.65 -3.99
CA GLU A 135 -8.55 8.91 -3.39
C GLU A 135 -7.07 8.82 -3.02
N TYR A 136 -6.33 9.91 -3.08
CA TYR A 136 -4.91 9.89 -2.74
C TYR A 136 -4.45 11.15 -2.03
N LEU A 137 -3.40 10.97 -1.22
CA LEU A 137 -2.62 12.03 -0.57
C LEU A 137 -1.16 11.84 -0.96
N TYR A 138 -0.44 12.93 -1.08
CA TYR A 138 0.96 12.93 -1.46
C TYR A 138 1.79 13.72 -0.44
N PHE A 139 2.87 13.11 0.05
CA PHE A 139 3.80 13.75 0.98
C PHE A 139 5.23 13.45 0.60
N LEU A 140 6.13 14.36 0.92
CA LEU A 140 7.56 14.13 0.82
C LEU A 140 8.07 13.39 2.07
N LYS A 141 9.17 12.71 1.93
CA LYS A 141 9.81 11.92 2.99
C LYS A 141 10.15 12.74 4.24
N ASN A 142 10.38 14.04 4.09
CA ASN A 142 10.64 14.94 5.22
C ASN A 142 9.36 15.46 5.90
N GLU A 143 8.19 15.03 5.45
CA GLU A 143 6.88 15.48 5.95
C GLU A 143 6.10 14.37 6.66
N LEU A 144 6.79 13.37 7.25
CA LEU A 144 6.13 12.20 7.82
C LEU A 144 5.18 12.54 8.98
N ASP A 145 5.55 13.48 9.83
CA ASP A 145 4.68 13.89 10.94
C ASP A 145 3.44 14.62 10.43
N THR A 146 3.59 15.44 9.40
CA THR A 146 2.46 16.06 8.71
C THR A 146 1.55 15.01 8.07
N ALA A 147 2.13 14.00 7.44
CA ALA A 147 1.38 12.90 6.85
C ALA A 147 0.56 12.15 7.91
N ILE A 148 1.16 11.82 9.05
CA ILE A 148 0.48 11.13 10.15
C ILE A 148 -0.69 11.97 10.67
N THR A 149 -0.47 13.25 10.93
CA THR A 149 -1.51 14.17 11.41
C THR A 149 -2.66 14.29 10.41
N THR A 150 -2.34 14.41 9.13
CA THR A 150 -3.33 14.52 8.06
C THR A 150 -4.16 13.24 7.93
N ILE A 151 -3.52 12.08 8.00
CA ILE A 151 -4.22 10.80 7.94
C ILE A 151 -5.15 10.63 9.15
N CYS A 152 -4.69 10.99 10.35
CA CYS A 152 -5.53 10.94 11.55
C CYS A 152 -6.76 11.84 11.42
N ARG A 153 -6.59 13.06 10.91
CA ARG A 153 -7.72 13.96 10.62
C ARG A 153 -8.68 13.35 9.59
N TYR A 154 -8.14 12.72 8.57
CA TYR A 154 -8.95 12.07 7.53
C TYR A 154 -9.79 10.93 8.11
N ILE A 155 -9.21 10.10 8.96
CA ILE A 155 -9.89 8.97 9.59
C ILE A 155 -11.01 9.45 10.51
N ASP A 156 -10.77 10.48 11.30
CA ASP A 156 -11.72 11.00 12.28
C ASP A 156 -12.76 11.94 11.67
N GLY A 157 -12.55 12.40 10.45
CA GLY A 157 -13.39 13.38 9.80
C GLY A 157 -14.65 12.80 9.17
N ASP A 158 -15.64 13.67 9.01
CA ASP A 158 -16.81 13.37 8.18
C ASP A 158 -16.49 13.50 6.69
N ILE A 159 -17.49 13.30 5.84
CA ILE A 159 -17.31 13.36 4.37
C ILE A 159 -16.79 14.72 3.93
N GLU A 160 -17.30 15.79 4.52
CA GLU A 160 -16.89 17.16 4.18
C GLU A 160 -15.44 17.43 4.56
N GLU A 161 -15.02 17.03 5.77
CA GLU A 161 -13.64 17.17 6.23
C GLU A 161 -12.68 16.35 5.37
N ARG A 162 -13.04 15.12 5.03
CA ARG A 162 -12.22 14.27 4.13
C ARG A 162 -12.05 14.90 2.77
N GLN A 163 -13.11 15.46 2.20
CA GLN A 163 -13.03 16.14 0.91
C GLN A 163 -12.15 17.38 0.98
N ASN A 164 -12.22 18.14 2.06
CA ASN A 164 -11.35 19.30 2.28
C ASN A 164 -9.88 18.90 2.37
N ILE A 165 -9.58 17.81 3.08
CA ILE A 165 -8.22 17.29 3.19
C ILE A 165 -7.68 16.88 1.82
N LEU A 166 -8.47 16.18 1.01
CA LEU A 166 -8.08 15.78 -0.34
C LEU A 166 -7.82 16.99 -1.24
N ASN A 167 -8.64 18.03 -1.14
CA ASN A 167 -8.48 19.25 -1.93
C ASN A 167 -7.26 20.05 -1.53
N GLU A 168 -6.94 20.12 -0.23
CA GLU A 168 -5.77 20.83 0.28
C GLU A 168 -4.45 20.17 -0.13
N ASN A 169 -4.46 18.86 -0.37
CA ASN A 169 -3.27 18.05 -0.61
C ASN A 169 -3.18 17.50 -2.03
N SER A 170 -4.01 18.02 -2.91
CA SER A 170 -4.00 17.63 -4.33
C SER A 170 -3.00 18.45 -5.15
#